data_abbe6bcc7bf6a84b172e67a83a567f63
#
_entry.id   abbe6bcc7bf6a84b172e67a83a567f63
#
_cell.length_a   1.000
_cell.length_b   1.000
_cell.length_c   1.000
_cell.angle_alpha   90.00
_cell.angle_beta   90.00
_cell.angle_gamma   90.00
#
_symmetry.space_group_name_H-M   'P 1'
#
loop_
_entity.id
_entity.type
_entity.pdbx_description
1 polymer ?
#
loop_
_entity_poly.entity_id
_entity_poly.type
_entity_poly.pdbx_seq_one_letter_code
_entity_poly.pdbx_strand_id
1 'polypeptide(L)'
;MASVNAKNLQELKNLSSFSLSQLEKFADNLSVRNYRKNEIVFDQDQEAKLVYLVISGVARVSYLNTHENQTIVSLLPAGEFFGLDSLVPKTHHPFRCDAFENSVVGSIRPQTFIEILLGTPYESFLRWYTATLHSNRKSYVHCVRGIGLDLRGRIALELLNLADLFGISDARGMIIDLNISHEDLAGIIGASRQQVTQHLNEFDRKQIIAREGRRIIVDAQKLRKTIELES
;
A
#
# COMPACT_ATOMS: atom_id res chain seq x y z
N MET A 1 11.90 -22.75 0.98
CA MET A 1 11.67 -21.42 1.58
C MET A 1 12.49 -20.43 0.75
N ALA A 2 11.90 -19.36 0.23
CA ALA A 2 12.66 -18.32 -0.46
C ALA A 2 13.55 -17.65 0.60
N SER A 3 14.87 -17.79 0.48
CA SER A 3 15.81 -17.07 1.36
C SER A 3 15.91 -15.64 0.86
N VAL A 4 15.43 -14.69 1.66
CA VAL A 4 15.65 -13.27 1.42
C VAL A 4 17.07 -12.93 1.90
N ASN A 5 17.82 -12.23 1.08
CA ASN A 5 19.17 -11.77 1.41
C ASN A 5 19.24 -10.23 1.42
N ALA A 6 20.31 -9.68 1.96
CA ALA A 6 20.52 -8.24 2.07
C ALA A 6 20.43 -7.49 0.74
N LYS A 7 20.89 -8.11 -0.37
CA LYS A 7 20.82 -7.49 -1.72
C LYS A 7 19.38 -7.34 -2.19
N ASN A 8 18.55 -8.37 -1.99
CA ASN A 8 17.13 -8.28 -2.31
C ASN A 8 16.43 -7.18 -1.50
N LEU A 9 16.76 -7.04 -0.20
CA LEU A 9 16.22 -5.98 0.64
C LEU A 9 16.70 -4.59 0.23
N GLN A 10 17.92 -4.45 -0.29
CA GLN A 10 18.48 -3.16 -0.73
C GLN A 10 17.75 -2.57 -1.94
N GLU A 11 17.14 -3.40 -2.79
CA GLU A 11 16.35 -2.97 -3.94
C GLU A 11 15.01 -2.36 -3.52
N LEU A 12 14.57 -2.61 -2.28
CA LEU A 12 13.33 -2.07 -1.74
C LEU A 12 13.50 -0.60 -1.37
N LYS A 13 12.66 0.26 -1.93
CA LYS A 13 12.76 1.73 -1.84
C LYS A 13 12.99 2.24 -0.42
N ASN A 14 12.23 1.75 0.55
CA ASN A 14 12.29 2.22 1.94
C ASN A 14 13.46 1.63 2.73
N LEU A 15 14.16 0.64 2.17
CA LEU A 15 15.33 0.00 2.76
C LEU A 15 16.65 0.44 2.12
N SER A 16 16.61 1.19 1.03
CA SER A 16 17.79 1.63 0.28
C SER A 16 18.75 2.53 1.09
N SER A 17 18.28 3.13 2.19
CA SER A 17 19.10 3.96 3.08
C SER A 17 19.89 3.14 4.13
N PHE A 18 19.59 1.85 4.29
CA PHE A 18 20.31 0.98 5.23
C PHE A 18 21.59 0.44 4.60
N SER A 19 22.64 0.26 5.42
CA SER A 19 23.86 -0.40 4.98
C SER A 19 23.63 -1.90 4.76
N LEU A 20 24.50 -2.54 3.97
CA LEU A 20 24.42 -3.99 3.75
C LEU A 20 24.45 -4.77 5.06
N SER A 21 25.29 -4.38 6.03
CA SER A 21 25.38 -5.05 7.33
C SER A 21 24.09 -4.95 8.16
N GLN A 22 23.32 -3.88 7.99
CA GLN A 22 22.02 -3.73 8.64
C GLN A 22 20.95 -4.56 7.92
N LEU A 23 20.99 -4.59 6.58
CA LEU A 23 20.10 -5.43 5.78
C LEU A 23 20.36 -6.92 5.99
N GLU A 24 21.62 -7.33 6.26
CA GLU A 24 21.96 -8.68 6.71
C GLU A 24 21.27 -9.02 8.04
N LYS A 25 21.33 -8.12 9.03
CA LYS A 25 20.60 -8.30 10.29
C LYS A 25 19.10 -8.44 10.10
N PHE A 26 18.49 -7.65 9.21
CA PHE A 26 17.08 -7.84 8.85
C PHE A 26 16.86 -9.21 8.21
N ALA A 27 17.65 -9.57 7.18
CA ALA A 27 17.49 -10.82 6.45
C ALA A 27 17.61 -12.05 7.37
N ASP A 28 18.56 -12.04 8.30
CA ASP A 28 18.81 -13.14 9.25
C ASP A 28 17.68 -13.31 10.29
N ASN A 29 16.91 -12.24 10.55
CA ASN A 29 15.86 -12.24 11.56
C ASN A 29 14.43 -12.22 10.97
N LEU A 30 14.28 -12.09 9.65
CA LEU A 30 12.98 -12.15 8.99
C LEU A 30 12.53 -13.61 8.80
N SER A 31 11.38 -13.95 9.35
CA SER A 31 10.64 -15.16 8.97
C SER A 31 9.81 -14.87 7.72
N VAL A 32 10.17 -15.48 6.60
CA VAL A 32 9.58 -15.21 5.29
C VAL A 32 8.50 -16.22 4.95
N ARG A 33 7.34 -15.72 4.51
CA ARG A 33 6.20 -16.54 4.11
C ARG A 33 5.60 -16.03 2.80
N ASN A 34 5.18 -16.97 1.93
CA ASN A 34 4.38 -16.68 0.73
C ASN A 34 2.90 -16.66 1.10
N TYR A 35 2.20 -15.64 0.63
CA TYR A 35 0.76 -15.49 0.79
C TYR A 35 0.10 -15.49 -0.59
N ARG A 36 -0.96 -16.26 -0.75
CA ARG A 36 -1.81 -16.22 -1.94
C ARG A 36 -2.72 -15.00 -1.87
N LYS A 37 -3.20 -14.56 -3.02
CA LYS A 37 -4.22 -13.50 -3.08
C LYS A 37 -5.37 -13.78 -2.10
N ASN A 38 -5.74 -12.76 -1.31
CA ASN A 38 -6.76 -12.77 -0.24
C ASN A 38 -6.41 -13.64 0.98
N GLU A 39 -5.17 -14.15 1.10
CA GLU A 39 -4.73 -14.85 2.31
C GLU A 39 -4.42 -13.84 3.41
N ILE A 40 -4.99 -14.05 4.61
CA ILE A 40 -4.87 -13.16 5.76
C ILE A 40 -3.46 -13.26 6.35
N VAL A 41 -2.82 -12.12 6.57
CA VAL A 41 -1.55 -11.98 7.30
C VAL A 41 -1.81 -11.86 8.79
N PHE A 42 -2.71 -10.96 9.19
CA PHE A 42 -3.27 -10.85 10.53
C PHE A 42 -4.69 -10.27 10.46
N ASP A 43 -5.49 -10.57 11.48
CA ASP A 43 -6.88 -10.11 11.54
C ASP A 43 -7.04 -8.87 12.42
N GLN A 44 -8.14 -8.14 12.19
CA GLN A 44 -8.56 -7.03 13.05
C GLN A 44 -8.80 -7.55 14.46
N ASP A 45 -8.49 -6.75 15.47
CA ASP A 45 -8.59 -7.06 16.89
C ASP A 45 -7.71 -8.23 17.37
N GLN A 46 -6.88 -8.82 16.49
CA GLN A 46 -5.85 -9.77 16.89
C GLN A 46 -4.72 -9.07 17.65
N GLU A 47 -4.18 -9.70 18.70
CA GLU A 47 -3.01 -9.18 19.42
C GLU A 47 -1.82 -8.96 18.48
N ALA A 48 -1.28 -7.73 18.47
CA ALA A 48 -0.15 -7.35 17.61
C ALA A 48 1.16 -7.88 18.18
N LYS A 49 1.76 -8.90 17.54
CA LYS A 49 2.96 -9.61 18.02
C LYS A 49 4.18 -9.45 17.13
N LEU A 50 4.00 -9.06 15.88
CA LEU A 50 5.07 -9.01 14.88
C LEU A 50 5.00 -7.70 14.09
N VAL A 51 6.16 -7.23 13.66
CA VAL A 51 6.31 -6.25 12.59
C VAL A 51 6.46 -7.00 11.28
N TYR A 52 5.88 -6.51 10.22
CA TYR A 52 5.88 -7.13 8.90
C TYR A 52 6.51 -6.23 7.86
N LEU A 53 7.07 -6.83 6.81
CA LEU A 53 7.65 -6.18 5.64
C LEU A 53 7.11 -6.83 4.38
N VAL A 54 6.54 -6.05 3.46
CA VAL A 54 6.23 -6.54 2.12
C VAL A 54 7.53 -6.66 1.34
N ILE A 55 7.92 -7.89 0.98
CA ILE A 55 9.14 -8.16 0.22
C ILE A 55 8.85 -8.13 -1.29
N SER A 56 7.72 -8.70 -1.69
CA SER A 56 7.21 -8.61 -3.08
C SER A 56 5.70 -8.72 -3.10
N GLY A 57 5.07 -8.22 -4.15
CA GLY A 57 3.62 -8.13 -4.26
C GLY A 57 3.06 -6.93 -3.49
N VAL A 58 1.79 -7.02 -3.12
CA VAL A 58 1.04 -5.93 -2.46
C VAL A 58 0.22 -6.49 -1.32
N ALA A 59 0.33 -5.90 -0.13
CA ALA A 59 -0.56 -6.17 0.99
C ALA A 59 -1.70 -5.15 1.02
N ARG A 60 -2.86 -5.56 1.52
CA ARG A 60 -4.06 -4.74 1.66
C ARG A 60 -4.42 -4.61 3.13
N VAL A 61 -4.53 -3.36 3.58
CA VAL A 61 -5.03 -3.02 4.92
C VAL A 61 -6.47 -2.60 4.79
N SER A 62 -7.34 -3.20 5.60
CA SER A 62 -8.78 -2.96 5.55
C SER A 62 -9.41 -2.93 6.94
N TYR A 63 -10.49 -2.17 7.06
CA TYR A 63 -11.34 -2.12 8.23
C TYR A 63 -12.61 -2.93 7.97
N LEU A 64 -12.97 -3.79 8.91
CA LEU A 64 -14.22 -4.52 8.91
C LEU A 64 -15.17 -3.86 9.88
N ASN A 65 -16.32 -3.42 9.38
CA ASN A 65 -17.36 -2.90 10.26
C ASN A 65 -18.17 -4.05 10.91
N THR A 66 -19.09 -3.71 11.80
CA THR A 66 -19.94 -4.66 12.52
C THR A 66 -20.81 -5.55 11.61
N HIS A 67 -20.97 -5.20 10.34
CA HIS A 67 -21.70 -5.98 9.33
C HIS A 67 -20.75 -6.73 8.38
N GLU A 68 -19.47 -6.87 8.76
CA GLU A 68 -18.42 -7.51 7.96
C GLU A 68 -18.16 -6.84 6.58
N ASN A 69 -18.69 -5.64 6.37
CA ASN A 69 -18.35 -4.89 5.17
C ASN A 69 -16.92 -4.39 5.26
N GLN A 70 -16.13 -4.71 4.25
CA GLN A 70 -14.73 -4.36 4.16
C GLN A 70 -14.56 -2.98 3.52
N THR A 71 -13.86 -2.09 4.21
CA THR A 71 -13.37 -0.83 3.65
C THR A 71 -11.85 -0.91 3.51
N ILE A 72 -11.33 -0.77 2.31
CA ILE A 72 -9.88 -0.78 2.07
C ILE A 72 -9.33 0.58 2.51
N VAL A 73 -8.38 0.54 3.43
CA VAL A 73 -7.73 1.74 4.00
C VAL A 73 -6.46 2.08 3.24
N SER A 74 -5.67 1.07 2.85
CA SER A 74 -4.41 1.27 2.15
C SER A 74 -3.97 0.02 1.39
N LEU A 75 -3.23 0.24 0.30
CA LEU A 75 -2.44 -0.78 -0.39
C LEU A 75 -0.96 -0.51 -0.12
N LEU A 76 -0.25 -1.54 0.31
CA LEU A 76 1.15 -1.48 0.73
C LEU A 76 2.02 -2.19 -0.31
N PRO A 77 2.80 -1.45 -1.12
CA PRO A 77 3.73 -2.04 -2.07
C PRO A 77 4.95 -2.66 -1.39
N ALA A 78 5.78 -3.36 -2.16
CA ALA A 78 7.05 -3.88 -1.70
C ALA A 78 7.94 -2.78 -1.08
N GLY A 79 8.56 -3.09 0.06
CA GLY A 79 9.38 -2.19 0.86
C GLY A 79 8.64 -1.51 2.01
N GLU A 80 7.31 -1.64 2.11
CA GLU A 80 6.55 -1.06 3.21
C GLU A 80 6.56 -1.97 4.45
N PHE A 81 6.84 -1.36 5.61
CA PHE A 81 6.64 -1.99 6.91
C PHE A 81 5.21 -1.76 7.40
N PHE A 82 4.63 -2.76 8.03
CA PHE A 82 3.28 -2.69 8.60
C PHE A 82 3.17 -3.51 9.89
N GLY A 83 2.03 -3.42 10.59
CA GLY A 83 1.87 -4.05 11.90
C GLY A 83 2.73 -3.40 12.98
N LEU A 84 3.11 -2.12 12.80
CA LEU A 84 3.90 -1.34 13.75
C LEU A 84 3.19 -1.11 15.08
N ASP A 85 1.89 -1.40 15.16
CA ASP A 85 1.13 -1.46 16.42
C ASP A 85 1.79 -2.40 17.44
N SER A 86 2.45 -3.48 16.97
CA SER A 86 3.18 -4.42 17.80
C SER A 86 4.35 -3.81 18.58
N LEU A 87 4.79 -2.61 18.24
CA LEU A 87 5.79 -1.85 19.01
C LEU A 87 5.24 -1.30 20.32
N VAL A 88 3.91 -1.22 20.45
CA VAL A 88 3.22 -0.83 21.67
C VAL A 88 2.79 -2.08 22.42
N PRO A 89 3.24 -2.30 23.68
CA PRO A 89 2.90 -3.50 24.43
C PRO A 89 1.39 -3.69 24.60
N LYS A 90 0.94 -4.94 24.47
CA LYS A 90 -0.47 -5.34 24.68
C LYS A 90 -1.47 -4.64 23.75
N THR A 91 -1.05 -4.27 22.56
CA THR A 91 -1.88 -3.64 21.55
C THR A 91 -2.47 -4.69 20.60
N HIS A 92 -3.62 -4.38 20.04
CA HIS A 92 -4.28 -5.19 19.01
C HIS A 92 -4.24 -4.45 17.68
N HIS A 93 -4.26 -5.18 16.58
CA HIS A 93 -4.33 -4.60 15.24
C HIS A 93 -5.68 -3.90 15.02
N PRO A 94 -5.74 -2.60 14.75
CA PRO A 94 -7.01 -1.91 14.49
C PRO A 94 -7.61 -2.24 13.12
N PHE A 95 -6.85 -2.91 12.28
CA PHE A 95 -7.19 -3.27 10.90
C PHE A 95 -6.85 -4.74 10.63
N ARG A 96 -7.51 -5.31 9.62
CA ARG A 96 -7.09 -6.56 8.98
C ARG A 96 -6.01 -6.27 7.94
N CYS A 97 -5.04 -7.18 7.79
CA CYS A 97 -4.13 -7.18 6.65
C CYS A 97 -4.18 -8.53 5.93
N ASP A 98 -4.32 -8.49 4.61
CA ASP A 98 -4.29 -9.65 3.72
C ASP A 98 -3.48 -9.34 2.45
N ALA A 99 -3.13 -10.37 1.70
CA ALA A 99 -2.42 -10.22 0.43
C ALA A 99 -3.40 -9.78 -0.69
N PHE A 100 -3.20 -8.58 -1.25
CA PHE A 100 -4.01 -8.09 -2.39
C PHE A 100 -3.75 -8.91 -3.66
N GLU A 101 -2.53 -9.37 -3.83
CA GLU A 101 -2.09 -10.32 -4.86
C GLU A 101 -1.14 -11.34 -4.23
N ASN A 102 -0.64 -12.30 -5.02
CA ASN A 102 0.37 -13.23 -4.51
C ASN A 102 1.59 -12.45 -4.02
N SER A 103 1.90 -12.55 -2.75
CA SER A 103 2.89 -11.70 -2.07
C SER A 103 3.85 -12.50 -1.21
N VAL A 104 5.04 -11.97 -1.04
CA VAL A 104 6.03 -12.47 -0.09
C VAL A 104 6.14 -11.47 1.05
N VAL A 105 5.90 -11.92 2.27
CA VAL A 105 5.94 -11.08 3.47
C VAL A 105 6.94 -11.66 4.46
N GLY A 106 7.84 -10.80 4.94
CA GLY A 106 8.72 -11.08 6.07
C GLY A 106 8.07 -10.62 7.37
N SER A 107 8.30 -11.35 8.46
CA SER A 107 7.88 -10.96 9.80
C SER A 107 9.05 -11.00 10.77
N ILE A 108 9.08 -10.08 11.74
CA ILE A 108 10.15 -9.93 12.72
C ILE A 108 9.56 -9.57 14.08
N ARG A 109 10.19 -10.03 15.16
CA ARG A 109 9.78 -9.65 16.52
C ARG A 109 10.01 -8.15 16.76
N PRO A 110 9.10 -7.44 17.46
CA PRO A 110 9.23 -6.02 17.75
C PRO A 110 10.56 -5.65 18.42
N GLN A 111 10.99 -6.45 19.40
CA GLN A 111 12.24 -6.21 20.11
C GLN A 111 13.46 -6.23 19.16
N THR A 112 13.56 -7.26 18.32
CA THR A 112 14.66 -7.39 17.35
C THR A 112 14.61 -6.27 16.29
N PHE A 113 13.41 -5.87 15.85
CA PHE A 113 13.21 -4.76 14.95
C PHE A 113 13.75 -3.45 15.54
N ILE A 114 13.40 -3.15 16.82
CA ILE A 114 13.91 -1.98 17.53
C ILE A 114 15.43 -2.04 17.68
N GLU A 115 15.99 -3.19 18.06
CA GLU A 115 17.46 -3.37 18.22
C GLU A 115 18.21 -3.08 16.93
N ILE A 116 17.70 -3.53 15.77
CA ILE A 116 18.30 -3.22 14.48
C ILE A 116 18.20 -1.72 14.19
N LEU A 117 17.06 -1.08 14.46
CA LEU A 117 16.88 0.36 14.26
C LEU A 117 17.81 1.19 15.16
N LEU A 118 17.93 0.83 16.44
CA LEU A 118 18.83 1.52 17.40
C LEU A 118 20.29 1.35 17.03
N GLY A 119 20.67 0.24 16.40
CA GLY A 119 22.02 0.01 15.85
C GLY A 119 22.26 0.67 14.49
N THR A 120 21.30 1.44 13.97
CA THR A 120 21.37 2.10 12.66
C THR A 120 21.96 3.51 12.81
N PRO A 121 22.87 3.96 11.92
CA PRO A 121 23.32 5.36 11.91
C PRO A 121 22.14 6.31 11.85
N TYR A 122 22.25 7.41 12.61
CA TYR A 122 21.18 8.39 12.80
C TYR A 122 20.56 8.86 11.46
N GLU A 123 21.39 9.15 10.44
CA GLU A 123 20.88 9.60 9.15
C GLU A 123 20.06 8.54 8.41
N SER A 124 20.47 7.27 8.46
CA SER A 124 19.73 6.18 7.84
C SER A 124 18.41 5.93 8.57
N PHE A 125 18.44 5.94 9.91
CA PHE A 125 17.23 5.88 10.73
C PHE A 125 16.28 7.03 10.41
N LEU A 126 16.79 8.28 10.35
CA LEU A 126 15.98 9.45 10.06
C LEU A 126 15.33 9.37 8.67
N ARG A 127 16.06 8.92 7.65
CA ARG A 127 15.52 8.72 6.30
C ARG A 127 14.37 7.68 6.30
N TRP A 128 14.60 6.53 6.92
CA TRP A 128 13.56 5.52 7.05
C TRP A 128 12.33 6.03 7.82
N TYR A 129 12.56 6.67 8.97
CA TYR A 129 11.49 7.18 9.83
C TYR A 129 10.66 8.26 9.11
N THR A 130 11.33 9.20 8.44
CA THR A 130 10.62 10.25 7.68
C THR A 130 9.87 9.68 6.47
N ALA A 131 10.39 8.65 5.79
CA ALA A 131 9.68 7.96 4.73
C ALA A 131 8.41 7.27 5.25
N THR A 132 8.51 6.57 6.38
CA THR A 132 7.36 5.92 7.05
C THR A 132 6.31 6.94 7.50
N LEU A 133 6.72 8.05 8.13
CA LEU A 133 5.80 9.13 8.49
C LEU A 133 5.13 9.75 7.27
N HIS A 134 5.88 9.92 6.18
CA HIS A 134 5.34 10.49 4.94
C HIS A 134 4.30 9.56 4.30
N SER A 135 4.56 8.26 4.28
CA SER A 135 3.62 7.23 3.80
C SER A 135 2.32 7.26 4.61
N ASN A 136 2.40 7.22 5.93
CA ASN A 136 1.24 7.30 6.81
C ASN A 136 0.46 8.61 6.62
N ARG A 137 1.17 9.76 6.57
CA ARG A 137 0.54 11.05 6.33
C ARG A 137 -0.19 11.11 4.99
N LYS A 138 0.39 10.54 3.92
CA LYS A 138 -0.29 10.45 2.61
C LYS A 138 -1.62 9.72 2.74
N SER A 139 -1.66 8.59 3.43
CA SER A 139 -2.88 7.81 3.64
C SER A 139 -3.96 8.61 4.37
N TYR A 140 -3.61 9.31 5.45
CA TYR A 140 -4.58 10.17 6.16
C TYR A 140 -5.10 11.32 5.30
N VAL A 141 -4.20 12.05 4.61
CA VAL A 141 -4.59 13.15 3.72
C VAL A 141 -5.47 12.66 2.58
N HIS A 142 -5.17 11.48 2.02
CA HIS A 142 -5.97 10.86 0.98
C HIS A 142 -7.40 10.57 1.47
N CYS A 143 -7.54 9.93 2.62
CA CYS A 143 -8.86 9.67 3.22
C CYS A 143 -9.66 10.97 3.45
N VAL A 144 -9.03 11.99 4.04
CA VAL A 144 -9.71 13.27 4.33
C VAL A 144 -10.14 13.98 3.04
N ARG A 145 -9.27 14.01 2.03
CA ARG A 145 -9.61 14.63 0.72
C ARG A 145 -10.77 13.93 0.03
N GLY A 146 -10.90 12.61 0.19
CA GLY A 146 -11.99 11.85 -0.39
C GLY A 146 -13.37 12.19 0.20
N ILE A 147 -13.44 12.66 1.46
CA ILE A 147 -14.71 12.95 2.16
C ILE A 147 -15.48 14.09 1.48
N GLY A 148 -14.78 15.12 1.00
CA GLY A 148 -15.41 16.30 0.37
C GLY A 148 -15.75 16.15 -1.12
N LEU A 149 -15.41 15.01 -1.73
CA LEU A 149 -15.59 14.78 -3.16
C LEU A 149 -16.83 13.93 -3.47
N ASP A 150 -17.46 14.19 -4.60
CA ASP A 150 -18.43 13.27 -5.16
C ASP A 150 -17.76 11.96 -5.61
N LEU A 151 -18.54 11.00 -6.09
CA LEU A 151 -18.02 9.70 -6.51
C LEU A 151 -16.99 9.81 -7.65
N ARG A 152 -17.22 10.73 -8.59
CA ARG A 152 -16.33 10.93 -9.73
C ARG A 152 -14.99 11.50 -9.29
N GLY A 153 -14.99 12.48 -8.40
CA GLY A 153 -13.79 13.06 -7.78
C GLY A 153 -13.03 12.03 -6.94
N ARG A 154 -13.73 11.18 -6.17
CA ARG A 154 -13.11 10.09 -5.42
C ARG A 154 -12.43 9.06 -6.32
N ILE A 155 -13.04 8.69 -7.44
CA ILE A 155 -12.42 7.79 -8.43
C ILE A 155 -11.16 8.45 -9.02
N ALA A 156 -11.23 9.73 -9.38
CA ALA A 156 -10.08 10.46 -9.92
C ALA A 156 -8.94 10.56 -8.90
N LEU A 157 -9.27 10.85 -7.63
CA LEU A 157 -8.30 10.91 -6.53
C LEU A 157 -7.62 9.55 -6.31
N GLU A 158 -8.39 8.46 -6.32
CA GLU A 158 -7.85 7.12 -6.12
C GLU A 158 -6.95 6.68 -7.29
N LEU A 159 -7.33 6.97 -8.53
CA LEU A 159 -6.48 6.68 -9.69
C LEU A 159 -5.14 7.43 -9.62
N LEU A 160 -5.13 8.67 -9.12
CA LEU A 160 -3.90 9.42 -8.87
C LEU A 160 -3.05 8.77 -7.77
N ASN A 161 -3.67 8.32 -6.69
CA ASN A 161 -2.99 7.61 -5.60
C ASN A 161 -2.35 6.30 -6.09
N LEU A 162 -3.09 5.51 -6.87
CA LEU A 162 -2.59 4.27 -7.45
C LEU A 162 -1.43 4.52 -8.44
N ALA A 163 -1.51 5.59 -9.23
CA ALA A 163 -0.42 5.99 -10.12
C ALA A 163 0.83 6.44 -9.35
N ASP A 164 0.66 7.05 -8.18
CA ASP A 164 1.75 7.45 -7.29
C ASP A 164 2.46 6.24 -6.63
N LEU A 165 1.68 5.20 -6.28
CA LEU A 165 2.17 4.00 -5.62
C LEU A 165 2.74 2.96 -6.61
N PHE A 166 2.09 2.77 -7.75
CA PHE A 166 2.32 1.67 -8.70
C PHE A 166 2.56 2.16 -10.13
N GLY A 167 2.80 3.45 -10.33
CA GLY A 167 2.90 4.03 -11.65
C GLY A 167 4.24 3.78 -12.34
N ILE A 168 4.18 3.40 -13.61
CA ILE A 168 5.31 3.34 -14.52
C ILE A 168 5.09 4.41 -15.60
N SER A 169 6.12 5.23 -15.89
CA SER A 169 6.04 6.28 -16.90
C SER A 169 5.83 5.70 -18.31
N ASP A 170 4.88 6.24 -19.06
CA ASP A 170 4.57 5.91 -20.47
C ASP A 170 4.39 7.21 -21.26
N ALA A 171 4.52 7.15 -22.57
CA ALA A 171 4.34 8.32 -23.45
C ALA A 171 2.94 8.94 -23.37
N ARG A 172 1.94 8.17 -22.98
CA ARG A 172 0.52 8.58 -22.84
C ARG A 172 0.15 9.04 -21.44
N GLY A 173 1.05 8.89 -20.45
CA GLY A 173 0.81 9.19 -19.04
C GLY A 173 1.47 8.20 -18.09
N MET A 174 0.77 7.83 -17.02
CA MET A 174 1.25 6.84 -16.05
C MET A 174 0.45 5.53 -16.17
N ILE A 175 1.14 4.43 -16.41
CA ILE A 175 0.54 3.09 -16.36
C ILE A 175 0.49 2.66 -14.90
N ILE A 176 -0.68 2.34 -14.38
CA ILE A 176 -0.84 1.71 -13.07
C ILE A 176 -0.48 0.22 -13.22
N ASP A 177 0.72 -0.17 -12.74
CA ASP A 177 1.21 -1.53 -12.79
C ASP A 177 0.69 -2.37 -11.61
N LEU A 178 -0.63 -2.37 -11.46
CA LEU A 178 -1.36 -3.15 -10.48
C LEU A 178 -2.58 -3.77 -11.16
N ASN A 179 -2.79 -5.08 -10.97
CA ASN A 179 -3.98 -5.74 -11.49
C ASN A 179 -5.18 -5.49 -10.56
N ILE A 180 -5.77 -4.30 -10.68
CA ILE A 180 -6.91 -3.87 -9.88
C ILE A 180 -8.22 -4.08 -10.64
N SER A 181 -9.18 -4.76 -10.02
CA SER A 181 -10.51 -4.94 -10.59
C SER A 181 -11.42 -3.75 -10.26
N HIS A 182 -12.53 -3.62 -10.98
CA HIS A 182 -13.57 -2.63 -10.65
C HIS A 182 -14.20 -2.90 -9.27
N GLU A 183 -14.20 -4.15 -8.81
CA GLU A 183 -14.64 -4.53 -7.46
C GLU A 183 -13.65 -4.04 -6.40
N ASP A 184 -12.34 -4.22 -6.64
CA ASP A 184 -11.30 -3.73 -5.74
C ASP A 184 -11.38 -2.20 -5.62
N LEU A 185 -11.50 -1.48 -6.76
CA LEU A 185 -11.69 -0.03 -6.76
C LEU A 185 -12.96 0.40 -6.01
N ALA A 186 -14.06 -0.33 -6.21
CA ALA A 186 -15.32 -0.07 -5.51
C ALA A 186 -15.16 -0.21 -3.99
N GLY A 187 -14.44 -1.24 -3.54
CA GLY A 187 -14.12 -1.46 -2.13
C GLY A 187 -13.23 -0.38 -1.53
N ILE A 188 -12.27 0.18 -2.30
CA ILE A 188 -11.41 1.30 -1.85
C ILE A 188 -12.23 2.59 -1.73
N ILE A 189 -13.08 2.86 -2.72
CA ILE A 189 -13.80 4.14 -2.84
C ILE A 189 -15.07 4.18 -1.98
N GLY A 190 -15.55 3.01 -1.53
CA GLY A 190 -16.84 2.88 -0.83
C GLY A 190 -18.04 3.13 -1.78
N ALA A 191 -18.02 2.50 -2.96
CA ALA A 191 -19.05 2.61 -3.98
C ALA A 191 -19.46 1.23 -4.52
N SER A 192 -20.50 1.16 -5.34
CA SER A 192 -20.82 -0.08 -6.03
C SER A 192 -19.93 -0.29 -7.26
N ARG A 193 -19.61 -1.56 -7.58
CA ARG A 193 -18.86 -1.92 -8.79
C ARG A 193 -19.49 -1.32 -10.06
N GLN A 194 -20.83 -1.28 -10.11
CA GLN A 194 -21.56 -0.76 -11.27
C GLN A 194 -21.30 0.74 -11.46
N GLN A 195 -21.35 1.53 -10.38
CA GLN A 195 -21.04 2.97 -10.41
C GLN A 195 -19.61 3.23 -10.84
N VAL A 196 -18.64 2.49 -10.25
CA VAL A 196 -17.23 2.62 -10.65
C VAL A 196 -17.04 2.29 -12.13
N THR A 197 -17.67 1.22 -12.63
CA THR A 197 -17.60 0.84 -14.06
C THR A 197 -18.14 1.95 -14.95
N GLN A 198 -19.25 2.58 -14.58
CA GLN A 198 -19.85 3.67 -15.33
C GLN A 198 -18.90 4.88 -15.46
N HIS A 199 -18.32 5.33 -14.33
CA HIS A 199 -17.39 6.46 -14.32
C HIS A 199 -16.08 6.17 -15.05
N LEU A 200 -15.54 4.95 -14.91
CA LEU A 200 -14.34 4.56 -15.67
C LEU A 200 -14.60 4.55 -17.18
N ASN A 201 -15.78 4.11 -17.63
CA ASN A 201 -16.18 4.18 -19.05
C ASN A 201 -16.34 5.62 -19.53
N GLU A 202 -16.82 6.53 -18.67
CA GLU A 202 -16.86 7.95 -18.97
C GLU A 202 -15.46 8.57 -19.07
N PHE A 203 -14.55 8.24 -18.14
CA PHE A 203 -13.17 8.72 -18.17
C PHE A 203 -12.42 8.23 -19.43
N ASP A 204 -12.65 7.00 -19.85
CA ASP A 204 -12.09 6.43 -21.07
C ASP A 204 -12.60 7.18 -22.31
N ARG A 205 -13.92 7.38 -22.44
CA ARG A 205 -14.51 8.17 -23.54
C ARG A 205 -13.99 9.61 -23.60
N LYS A 206 -13.71 10.23 -22.45
CA LYS A 206 -13.14 11.58 -22.34
C LYS A 206 -11.62 11.60 -22.45
N GLN A 207 -11.00 10.46 -22.69
CA GLN A 207 -9.54 10.33 -22.78
C GLN A 207 -8.81 10.85 -21.53
N ILE A 208 -9.43 10.75 -20.36
CA ILE A 208 -8.82 11.02 -19.04
C ILE A 208 -7.98 9.82 -18.62
N ILE A 209 -8.46 8.62 -18.96
CA ILE A 209 -7.72 7.36 -18.85
C ILE A 209 -7.69 6.65 -20.20
N ALA A 210 -6.79 5.69 -20.36
CA ALA A 210 -6.83 4.69 -21.41
C ALA A 210 -6.69 3.30 -20.79
N ARG A 211 -7.15 2.27 -21.50
CA ARG A 211 -7.07 0.88 -21.04
C ARG A 211 -6.22 0.06 -21.98
N GLU A 212 -5.34 -0.73 -21.42
CA GLU A 212 -4.51 -1.69 -22.17
C GLU A 212 -4.59 -3.06 -21.48
N GLY A 213 -5.48 -3.90 -21.96
CA GLY A 213 -5.83 -5.15 -21.30
C GLY A 213 -6.44 -4.89 -19.91
N ARG A 214 -5.69 -5.28 -18.86
CA ARG A 214 -6.09 -5.07 -17.46
C ARG A 214 -5.44 -3.84 -16.81
N ARG A 215 -4.55 -3.15 -17.52
CA ARG A 215 -3.85 -1.97 -17.02
C ARG A 215 -4.63 -0.71 -17.31
N ILE A 216 -4.57 0.23 -16.41
CA ILE A 216 -5.15 1.56 -16.56
C ILE A 216 -4.00 2.54 -16.77
N ILE A 217 -4.07 3.33 -17.82
CA ILE A 217 -3.14 4.42 -18.10
C ILE A 217 -3.86 5.71 -17.75
N VAL A 218 -3.26 6.54 -16.93
CA VAL A 218 -3.88 7.76 -16.43
C VAL A 218 -3.16 9.01 -16.92
N ASP A 219 -3.92 10.01 -17.32
CA ASP A 219 -3.45 11.37 -17.51
C ASP A 219 -3.62 12.14 -16.17
N ALA A 220 -2.52 12.29 -15.43
CA ALA A 220 -2.54 12.91 -14.11
C ALA A 220 -3.05 14.37 -14.13
N GLN A 221 -2.81 15.12 -15.22
CA GLN A 221 -3.27 16.50 -15.32
C GLN A 221 -4.80 16.55 -15.49
N LYS A 222 -5.36 15.69 -16.34
CA LYS A 222 -6.82 15.62 -16.55
C LYS A 222 -7.54 15.11 -15.30
N LEU A 223 -6.96 14.14 -14.58
CA LEU A 223 -7.53 13.69 -13.30
C LEU A 223 -7.54 14.80 -12.25
N ARG A 224 -6.46 15.59 -12.12
CA ARG A 224 -6.42 16.73 -11.18
C ARG A 224 -7.49 17.78 -11.52
N LYS A 225 -7.64 18.11 -12.80
CA LYS A 225 -8.72 19.03 -13.25
C LYS A 225 -10.11 18.49 -12.91
N THR A 226 -10.32 17.17 -12.98
CA THR A 226 -11.59 16.56 -12.59
C THR A 226 -11.91 16.79 -11.12
N ILE A 227 -10.90 16.75 -10.25
CA ILE A 227 -11.05 17.00 -8.80
C ILE A 227 -11.29 18.49 -8.51
N GLU A 228 -10.56 19.39 -9.19
CA GLU A 228 -10.67 20.85 -8.99
C GLU A 228 -12.03 21.44 -9.42
N LEU A 229 -12.69 20.85 -10.41
CA LEU A 229 -14.00 21.27 -10.87
C LEU A 229 -15.14 20.94 -9.90
N GLU A 230 -14.87 20.15 -8.87
CA GLU A 230 -15.83 19.64 -7.88
C GLU A 230 -15.54 20.15 -6.46
N SER A 231 -14.50 20.94 -6.29
CA SER A 231 -14.12 21.64 -5.05
C SER A 231 -14.68 23.05 -5.04
#